data_180e51de513c6a51991cb3f199ab34a8
#
_entry.id   180e51de513c6a51991cb3f199ab34a8
#
_cell.length_a   1.000
_cell.length_b   1.000
_cell.length_c   1.000
_cell.angle_alpha   90.00
_cell.angle_beta   90.00
_cell.angle_gamma   90.00
#
_symmetry.space_group_name_H-M   'P 1'
#
loop_
_entity.id
_entity.type
_entity.pdbx_description
1 polymer ?
#
loop_
_entity_poly.entity_id
_entity_poly.type
_entity_poly.pdbx_seq_one_letter_code
_entity_poly.pdbx_strand_id
1 'polypeptide(L)'
;MIRHFYIVFIMILLSCKKDSQTTEKAQQVDSLSNGTSKPIESPKQFEFTVTTEQDFIKAKAKFKDKLTQDTINFPKINGEIKLPIQGDKPTQLSFRDTLLNTDDENIREYKYEGQFKDIDHYVVSGTFWEHYEIYLINKKTGENTLLWNNPTLSPSNQFIANLSLPFGLEGTPIGIQIWRINKTKNTSNFSISKHLEINPIDWAPTDFVWKSDKIILLKVAKVDAFLNNNGIPHKNDYYYLKLSF
;
A
#
# COMPACT_ATOMS: atom_id res chain seq x y z
N MET A 1 50.88 -3.09 31.80
CA MET A 1 51.34 -3.75 30.59
C MET A 1 50.29 -3.55 29.50
N ILE A 2 50.52 -2.60 28.59
CA ILE A 2 49.62 -2.20 27.54
C ILE A 2 50.11 -2.89 26.27
N ARG A 3 49.30 -3.78 25.68
CA ARG A 3 49.58 -4.46 24.41
C ARG A 3 48.81 -3.75 23.30
N HIS A 4 49.54 -3.04 22.45
CA HIS A 4 49.04 -2.43 21.23
C HIS A 4 48.88 -3.52 20.15
N PHE A 5 47.67 -3.66 19.59
CA PHE A 5 47.40 -4.45 18.40
C PHE A 5 47.35 -3.48 17.21
N TYR A 6 48.32 -3.55 16.33
CA TYR A 6 48.31 -2.89 15.03
C TYR A 6 47.58 -3.79 14.02
N ILE A 7 46.46 -3.31 13.48
CA ILE A 7 45.80 -3.93 12.34
C ILE A 7 46.32 -3.26 11.08
N VAL A 8 47.06 -4.02 10.28
CA VAL A 8 47.54 -3.61 8.95
C VAL A 8 46.43 -3.81 7.94
N PHE A 9 46.00 -2.72 7.32
CA PHE A 9 45.01 -2.71 6.23
C PHE A 9 45.74 -2.91 4.91
N ILE A 10 45.59 -4.10 4.28
CA ILE A 10 46.12 -4.39 2.96
C ILE A 10 45.08 -3.98 1.92
N MET A 11 45.35 -2.90 1.19
CA MET A 11 44.59 -2.54 -0.02
C MET A 11 45.04 -3.42 -1.18
N ILE A 12 44.13 -4.22 -1.70
CA ILE A 12 44.34 -4.95 -2.96
C ILE A 12 43.70 -4.11 -4.08
N LEU A 13 44.57 -3.50 -4.91
CA LEU A 13 44.18 -2.87 -6.16
C LEU A 13 44.05 -3.95 -7.24
N LEU A 14 42.85 -4.23 -7.69
CA LEU A 14 42.57 -5.05 -8.87
C LEU A 14 42.45 -4.13 -10.10
N SER A 15 43.45 -4.23 -10.94
CA SER A 15 43.58 -3.63 -12.27
C SER A 15 42.58 -4.25 -13.25
N CYS A 16 41.73 -3.42 -13.88
CA CYS A 16 40.92 -3.80 -15.03
C CYS A 16 41.76 -3.80 -16.31
N LYS A 17 41.88 -4.94 -16.98
CA LYS A 17 42.33 -5.07 -18.37
C LYS A 17 41.21 -4.77 -19.34
N LYS A 18 41.57 -3.98 -20.34
CA LYS A 18 40.76 -3.55 -21.49
C LYS A 18 41.14 -4.47 -22.67
N ASP A 19 40.18 -5.14 -23.30
CA ASP A 19 40.28 -5.76 -24.61
C ASP A 19 38.93 -5.63 -25.30
N SER A 20 38.94 -5.01 -26.33
CA SER A 20 39.14 -5.06 -27.78
C SER A 20 37.83 -5.15 -28.54
N GLN A 21 37.74 -4.25 -29.48
CA GLN A 21 36.72 -4.00 -30.48
C GLN A 21 36.39 -5.25 -31.34
N THR A 22 35.12 -5.40 -31.65
CA THR A 22 34.70 -6.10 -32.88
C THR A 22 33.72 -5.19 -33.64
N THR A 23 34.21 -4.78 -34.79
CA THR A 23 33.53 -4.00 -35.81
C THR A 23 32.56 -4.90 -36.57
N GLU A 24 31.27 -4.62 -36.57
CA GLU A 24 30.37 -5.18 -37.57
C GLU A 24 29.61 -4.06 -38.31
N LYS A 25 29.57 -4.28 -39.61
CA LYS A 25 29.22 -3.36 -40.68
C LYS A 25 27.77 -2.88 -40.63
N ALA A 26 27.63 -1.58 -40.88
CA ALA A 26 26.41 -0.95 -41.29
C ALA A 26 25.89 -1.51 -42.62
N GLN A 27 24.67 -2.01 -42.65
CA GLN A 27 23.87 -2.10 -43.88
C GLN A 27 22.82 -1.02 -43.84
N GLN A 28 23.01 -0.09 -44.73
CA GLN A 28 22.09 1.00 -45.09
C GLN A 28 20.93 0.38 -45.89
N VAL A 29 19.70 0.56 -45.42
CA VAL A 29 18.52 0.33 -46.22
C VAL A 29 17.70 1.61 -46.15
N ASP A 30 17.81 2.38 -47.27
CA ASP A 30 16.89 3.43 -47.60
C ASP A 30 15.50 2.86 -47.90
N SER A 31 14.49 3.35 -47.22
CA SER A 31 13.17 3.52 -47.84
C SER A 31 12.33 4.50 -47.04
N LEU A 32 11.97 5.55 -47.75
CA LEU A 32 11.00 6.57 -47.36
C LEU A 32 9.66 5.94 -46.97
N SER A 33 9.12 6.37 -45.82
CA SER A 33 7.68 6.62 -45.71
C SER A 33 7.46 7.68 -44.64
N ASN A 34 7.12 8.90 -45.11
CA ASN A 34 6.56 9.97 -44.32
C ASN A 34 5.17 9.53 -43.84
N GLY A 35 5.10 8.99 -42.65
CA GLY A 35 3.87 8.80 -41.90
C GLY A 35 4.02 9.49 -40.56
N THR A 36 3.43 10.70 -40.45
CA THR A 36 3.29 11.40 -39.16
C THR A 36 2.34 10.60 -38.28
N SER A 37 2.86 9.58 -37.61
CA SER A 37 2.14 8.91 -36.54
C SER A 37 2.09 9.87 -35.35
N LYS A 38 0.92 10.47 -35.07
CA LYS A 38 0.64 11.07 -33.78
C LYS A 38 1.01 10.05 -32.70
N PRO A 39 1.71 10.47 -31.62
CA PRO A 39 1.92 9.59 -30.47
C PRO A 39 0.54 9.12 -29.99
N ILE A 40 0.30 7.83 -30.00
CA ILE A 40 -0.85 7.24 -29.31
C ILE A 40 -0.55 7.44 -27.84
N GLU A 41 -1.11 8.51 -27.25
CA GLU A 41 -1.14 8.64 -25.78
C GLU A 41 -1.85 7.40 -25.25
N SER A 42 -1.12 6.59 -24.49
CA SER A 42 -1.73 5.52 -23.71
C SER A 42 -2.83 6.14 -22.85
N PRO A 43 -4.05 5.57 -22.83
CA PRO A 43 -5.15 6.16 -22.06
C PRO A 43 -4.70 6.36 -20.62
N LYS A 44 -4.85 7.57 -20.08
CA LYS A 44 -4.54 7.87 -18.68
C LYS A 44 -5.33 6.89 -17.81
N GLN A 45 -4.61 6.10 -17.04
CA GLN A 45 -5.19 5.08 -16.18
C GLN A 45 -6.04 5.70 -15.04
N PHE A 46 -5.86 6.98 -14.74
CA PHE A 46 -6.59 7.74 -13.72
C PHE A 46 -6.54 9.25 -13.99
N GLU A 47 -7.46 9.97 -13.37
CA GLU A 47 -7.55 11.43 -13.47
C GLU A 47 -7.88 12.04 -12.10
N PHE A 48 -7.23 13.18 -11.80
CA PHE A 48 -7.59 14.05 -10.68
C PHE A 48 -8.33 15.29 -11.18
N THR A 49 -9.45 15.62 -10.50
CA THR A 49 -10.15 16.90 -10.64
C THR A 49 -10.41 17.50 -9.28
N VAL A 50 -10.46 18.83 -9.20
CA VAL A 50 -10.80 19.53 -7.96
C VAL A 50 -12.27 19.27 -7.61
N THR A 51 -12.54 19.09 -6.33
CA THR A 51 -13.91 18.96 -5.78
C THR A 51 -14.06 19.84 -4.53
N THR A 52 -15.21 19.83 -3.91
CA THR A 52 -15.50 20.68 -2.74
C THR A 52 -15.50 19.90 -1.43
N GLU A 53 -15.26 20.61 -0.31
CA GLU A 53 -15.43 20.04 1.03
C GLU A 53 -16.85 19.50 1.22
N GLN A 54 -17.86 20.22 0.73
CA GLN A 54 -19.26 19.79 0.84
C GLN A 54 -19.52 18.46 0.13
N ASP A 55 -18.93 18.23 -1.05
CA ASP A 55 -19.07 16.96 -1.77
C ASP A 55 -18.42 15.82 -1.00
N PHE A 56 -17.25 16.09 -0.39
CA PHE A 56 -16.55 15.13 0.46
C PHE A 56 -17.40 14.76 1.68
N ILE A 57 -17.91 15.76 2.43
CA ILE A 57 -18.75 15.54 3.61
C ILE A 57 -20.03 14.77 3.24
N LYS A 58 -20.70 15.15 2.14
CA LYS A 58 -21.90 14.44 1.66
C LYS A 58 -21.60 12.98 1.30
N ALA A 59 -20.45 12.71 0.68
CA ALA A 59 -20.03 11.34 0.36
C ALA A 59 -19.72 10.55 1.64
N LYS A 60 -19.00 11.16 2.59
CA LYS A 60 -18.69 10.57 3.90
C LYS A 60 -19.96 10.17 4.67
N ALA A 61 -20.96 11.04 4.69
CA ALA A 61 -22.24 10.78 5.37
C ALA A 61 -23.05 9.62 4.76
N LYS A 62 -22.83 9.34 3.47
CA LYS A 62 -23.49 8.23 2.75
C LYS A 62 -22.70 6.93 2.78
N PHE A 63 -21.39 7.02 2.94
CA PHE A 63 -20.51 5.85 2.95
C PHE A 63 -20.75 5.02 4.21
N LYS A 64 -20.83 3.71 4.00
CA LYS A 64 -20.90 2.74 5.10
C LYS A 64 -19.69 1.83 5.00
N ASP A 65 -18.85 1.88 6.02
CA ASP A 65 -17.76 0.92 6.15
C ASP A 65 -18.33 -0.49 6.31
N LYS A 66 -17.72 -1.43 5.63
CA LYS A 66 -18.12 -2.84 5.62
C LYS A 66 -17.23 -3.72 6.48
N LEU A 67 -16.22 -3.13 7.14
CA LEU A 67 -15.39 -3.85 8.09
C LEU A 67 -16.23 -4.21 9.32
N THR A 68 -16.42 -5.51 9.55
CA THR A 68 -17.08 -6.02 10.76
C THR A 68 -16.03 -6.16 11.86
N GLN A 69 -16.12 -5.33 12.88
CA GLN A 69 -15.26 -5.41 14.07
C GLN A 69 -15.82 -6.43 15.05
N ASP A 70 -15.47 -7.68 14.89
CA ASP A 70 -15.91 -8.80 15.73
C ASP A 70 -14.76 -9.40 16.54
N THR A 71 -14.01 -8.56 17.20
CA THR A 71 -12.81 -8.91 17.98
C THR A 71 -13.06 -9.95 19.09
N ILE A 72 -14.31 -10.07 19.57
CA ILE A 72 -14.69 -11.08 20.54
C ILE A 72 -14.55 -12.51 19.97
N ASN A 73 -14.76 -12.69 18.66
CA ASN A 73 -14.67 -14.01 18.02
C ASN A 73 -13.21 -14.45 17.77
N PHE A 74 -12.29 -13.50 17.74
CA PHE A 74 -10.86 -13.73 17.50
C PHE A 74 -10.01 -12.97 18.52
N PRO A 75 -10.13 -13.34 19.81
CA PRO A 75 -9.40 -12.66 20.88
C PRO A 75 -7.90 -12.93 20.77
N LYS A 76 -7.08 -11.94 21.16
CA LYS A 76 -5.67 -12.16 21.42
C LYS A 76 -5.51 -12.83 22.80
N ILE A 77 -4.97 -14.03 22.81
CA ILE A 77 -4.74 -14.81 24.03
C ILE A 77 -3.25 -15.05 24.20
N ASN A 78 -2.67 -14.62 25.33
CA ASN A 78 -1.23 -14.73 25.59
C ASN A 78 -0.35 -14.16 24.44
N GLY A 79 -0.74 -13.00 23.90
CA GLY A 79 -0.03 -12.36 22.79
C GLY A 79 -0.22 -13.05 21.43
N GLU A 80 -1.16 -13.97 21.28
CA GLU A 80 -1.39 -14.70 20.03
C GLU A 80 -2.82 -14.54 19.52
N ILE A 81 -2.98 -14.23 18.24
CA ILE A 81 -4.25 -14.23 17.51
C ILE A 81 -4.25 -15.44 16.60
N LYS A 82 -5.32 -16.24 16.64
CA LYS A 82 -5.50 -17.44 15.81
C LYS A 82 -6.69 -17.27 14.90
N LEU A 83 -6.46 -17.37 13.58
CA LEU A 83 -7.48 -17.21 12.55
C LEU A 83 -7.68 -18.52 11.81
N PRO A 84 -8.90 -19.08 11.80
CA PRO A 84 -9.21 -20.30 11.04
C PRO A 84 -9.14 -20.05 9.53
N ILE A 85 -8.52 -20.97 8.81
CA ILE A 85 -8.47 -21.00 7.35
C ILE A 85 -9.29 -22.17 6.86
N GLN A 86 -10.24 -21.90 5.96
CA GLN A 86 -11.29 -22.84 5.50
C GLN A 86 -10.89 -23.58 4.21
N GLY A 87 -9.59 -23.87 4.01
CA GLY A 87 -9.13 -24.61 2.83
C GLY A 87 -9.58 -26.07 2.79
N ASP A 88 -9.13 -26.81 1.77
CA ASP A 88 -9.41 -28.26 1.63
C ASP A 88 -8.98 -29.04 2.87
N LYS A 89 -7.94 -28.59 3.53
CA LYS A 89 -7.53 -29.02 4.88
C LYS A 89 -7.66 -27.82 5.81
N PRO A 90 -8.64 -27.79 6.70
CA PRO A 90 -8.79 -26.73 7.69
C PRO A 90 -7.49 -26.58 8.48
N THR A 91 -6.98 -25.37 8.51
CA THR A 91 -5.76 -25.01 9.21
C THR A 91 -5.95 -23.71 9.99
N GLN A 92 -4.93 -23.24 10.67
CA GLN A 92 -4.99 -22.05 11.48
C GLN A 92 -3.76 -21.20 11.19
N LEU A 93 -3.97 -19.92 10.94
CA LEU A 93 -2.92 -18.92 10.83
C LEU A 93 -2.76 -18.22 12.18
N SER A 94 -1.52 -18.13 12.66
CA SER A 94 -1.19 -17.51 13.95
C SER A 94 -0.38 -16.24 13.77
N PHE A 95 -0.76 -15.20 14.50
CA PHE A 95 0.00 -13.96 14.67
C PHE A 95 0.40 -13.84 16.14
N ARG A 96 1.70 -13.84 16.43
CA ARG A 96 2.22 -13.83 17.80
C ARG A 96 3.07 -12.60 18.05
N ASP A 97 2.73 -11.89 19.13
CA ASP A 97 3.51 -10.77 19.64
C ASP A 97 4.87 -11.23 20.16
N THR A 98 5.88 -10.40 19.98
CA THR A 98 7.22 -10.60 20.52
C THR A 98 7.79 -9.30 21.06
N LEU A 99 8.52 -9.38 22.18
CA LEU A 99 9.29 -8.28 22.75
C LEU A 99 8.46 -7.00 22.96
N LEU A 100 7.27 -7.14 23.56
CA LEU A 100 6.41 -6.01 23.90
C LEU A 100 7.07 -5.10 24.95
N ASN A 101 6.79 -3.79 24.86
CA ASN A 101 7.30 -2.76 25.78
C ASN A 101 8.84 -2.69 25.85
N THR A 102 9.50 -2.83 24.71
CA THR A 102 10.95 -2.72 24.55
C THR A 102 11.28 -1.89 23.33
N ASP A 103 12.51 -1.33 23.31
CA ASP A 103 13.07 -0.64 22.14
C ASP A 103 13.89 -1.60 21.25
N ASP A 104 13.63 -2.90 21.34
CA ASP A 104 14.29 -3.92 20.54
C ASP A 104 13.75 -3.94 19.11
N GLU A 105 14.63 -4.00 18.11
CA GLU A 105 14.28 -4.05 16.68
C GLU A 105 13.42 -5.28 16.27
N ASN A 106 13.38 -6.29 17.13
CA ASN A 106 12.56 -7.50 16.95
C ASN A 106 11.13 -7.35 17.50
N ILE A 107 10.73 -6.17 17.99
CA ILE A 107 9.38 -5.93 18.48
C ILE A 107 8.35 -6.22 17.38
N ARG A 108 7.31 -6.95 17.74
CA ARG A 108 6.14 -7.24 16.91
C ARG A 108 4.90 -7.23 17.77
N GLU A 109 3.94 -6.44 17.38
CA GLU A 109 2.63 -6.41 18.00
C GLU A 109 1.56 -6.52 16.92
N TYR A 110 0.69 -7.54 17.04
CA TYR A 110 -0.39 -7.77 16.10
C TYR A 110 -1.73 -7.44 16.71
N LYS A 111 -2.68 -6.96 15.90
CA LYS A 111 -4.05 -6.70 16.31
C LYS A 111 -5.02 -7.17 15.24
N TYR A 112 -6.03 -7.90 15.64
CA TYR A 112 -7.15 -8.21 14.77
C TYR A 112 -8.05 -6.98 14.65
N GLU A 113 -8.17 -6.45 13.44
CA GLU A 113 -8.96 -5.25 13.15
C GLU A 113 -10.41 -5.58 12.77
N GLY A 114 -10.66 -6.77 12.25
CA GLY A 114 -11.97 -7.22 11.83
C GLY A 114 -11.95 -8.08 10.58
N GLN A 115 -13.10 -8.17 9.89
CA GLN A 115 -13.22 -8.94 8.66
C GLN A 115 -14.17 -8.28 7.65
N PHE A 116 -13.88 -8.49 6.38
CA PHE A 116 -14.80 -8.25 5.29
C PHE A 116 -15.52 -9.55 4.94
N LYS A 117 -16.75 -9.69 5.43
CA LYS A 117 -17.57 -10.92 5.19
C LYS A 117 -17.92 -11.09 3.71
N ASP A 118 -18.15 -9.96 3.01
CA ASP A 118 -18.57 -9.96 1.61
C ASP A 118 -17.52 -10.51 0.64
N ILE A 119 -16.25 -10.51 1.04
CA ILE A 119 -15.13 -11.00 0.22
C ILE A 119 -14.30 -12.08 0.90
N ASP A 120 -14.74 -12.60 2.04
CA ASP A 120 -14.07 -13.66 2.81
C ASP A 120 -12.62 -13.34 3.21
N HIS A 121 -12.38 -12.13 3.75
CA HIS A 121 -11.04 -11.73 4.21
C HIS A 121 -11.04 -11.23 5.66
N TYR A 122 -9.99 -11.62 6.41
CA TYR A 122 -9.64 -11.02 7.68
C TYR A 122 -8.73 -9.81 7.47
N VAL A 123 -8.71 -8.90 8.45
CA VAL A 123 -7.81 -7.75 8.52
C VAL A 123 -7.05 -7.81 9.85
N VAL A 124 -5.74 -7.86 9.77
CA VAL A 124 -4.83 -7.83 10.92
C VAL A 124 -3.82 -6.71 10.71
N SER A 125 -3.58 -5.92 11.73
CA SER A 125 -2.47 -4.97 11.76
C SER A 125 -1.26 -5.56 12.45
N GLY A 126 -0.07 -5.16 11.99
CA GLY A 126 1.21 -5.44 12.62
C GLY A 126 1.98 -4.15 12.85
N THR A 127 2.40 -3.91 14.07
CA THR A 127 3.29 -2.83 14.46
C THR A 127 4.66 -3.42 14.75
N PHE A 128 5.69 -2.85 14.13
CA PHE A 128 7.08 -3.26 14.23
C PHE A 128 7.93 -2.06 14.68
N TRP A 129 9.23 -2.23 14.87
CA TRP A 129 10.13 -1.17 15.32
C TRP A 129 10.00 0.12 14.48
N GLU A 130 10.08 0.02 13.15
CA GLU A 130 10.11 1.19 12.26
C GLU A 130 9.03 1.16 11.18
N HIS A 131 8.10 0.21 11.21
CA HIS A 131 7.06 0.12 10.21
C HIS A 131 5.75 -0.44 10.74
N TYR A 132 4.70 -0.20 9.98
CA TYR A 132 3.35 -0.68 10.23
C TYR A 132 2.85 -1.38 8.98
N GLU A 133 2.17 -2.49 9.15
CA GLU A 133 1.63 -3.30 8.06
C GLU A 133 0.18 -3.68 8.33
N ILE A 134 -0.59 -3.77 7.26
CA ILE A 134 -1.93 -4.39 7.28
C ILE A 134 -1.89 -5.66 6.42
N TYR A 135 -2.32 -6.74 7.02
CA TYR A 135 -2.50 -8.04 6.40
C TYR A 135 -3.97 -8.23 6.04
N LEU A 136 -4.29 -8.27 4.75
CA LEU A 136 -5.59 -8.67 4.24
C LEU A 136 -5.52 -10.15 3.87
N ILE A 137 -6.16 -11.02 4.66
CA ILE A 137 -5.95 -12.47 4.64
C ILE A 137 -7.18 -13.16 4.08
N ASN A 138 -7.01 -13.92 3.01
CA ASN A 138 -8.07 -14.75 2.44
C ASN A 138 -8.43 -15.91 3.38
N LYS A 139 -9.69 -16.01 3.79
CA LYS A 139 -10.14 -17.02 4.74
C LYS A 139 -10.10 -18.44 4.20
N LYS A 140 -10.09 -18.62 2.88
CA LYS A 140 -10.07 -19.95 2.25
C LYS A 140 -8.67 -20.45 1.98
N THR A 141 -7.78 -19.55 1.53
CA THR A 141 -6.43 -19.95 1.11
C THR A 141 -5.35 -19.64 2.15
N GLY A 142 -5.62 -18.70 3.07
CA GLY A 142 -4.60 -18.15 3.97
C GLY A 142 -3.63 -17.19 3.27
N GLU A 143 -3.80 -16.95 1.97
CA GLU A 143 -2.99 -15.98 1.24
C GLU A 143 -3.20 -14.59 1.82
N ASN A 144 -2.12 -13.84 2.01
CA ASN A 144 -2.16 -12.49 2.49
C ASN A 144 -1.77 -11.47 1.42
N THR A 145 -2.40 -10.30 1.47
CA THR A 145 -2.04 -9.11 0.70
C THR A 145 -1.62 -8.03 1.68
N LEU A 146 -0.39 -7.52 1.52
CA LEU A 146 0.12 -6.42 2.35
C LEU A 146 -0.40 -5.08 1.83
N LEU A 147 -0.97 -4.31 2.74
CA LEU A 147 -1.51 -2.98 2.49
C LEU A 147 -0.78 -1.95 3.35
N TRP A 148 -0.77 -0.70 2.91
CA TRP A 148 -0.13 0.38 3.67
C TRP A 148 -0.86 0.75 4.96
N ASN A 149 -2.21 0.67 4.95
CA ASN A 149 -3.05 1.04 6.09
C ASN A 149 -4.42 0.36 5.97
N ASN A 150 -5.30 0.62 6.95
CA ASN A 150 -6.63 0.03 7.02
C ASN A 150 -7.41 0.23 5.71
N PRO A 151 -7.87 -0.87 5.12
CA PRO A 151 -8.59 -0.85 3.86
C PRO A 151 -10.07 -0.49 4.02
N THR A 152 -10.65 0.10 2.98
CA THR A 152 -12.10 0.20 2.83
C THR A 152 -12.55 -0.40 1.50
N LEU A 153 -13.72 -1.04 1.49
CA LEU A 153 -14.31 -1.58 0.28
C LEU A 153 -15.08 -0.52 -0.49
N SER A 154 -15.01 -0.58 -1.82
CA SER A 154 -15.92 0.17 -2.69
C SER A 154 -17.38 -0.27 -2.52
N PRO A 155 -18.36 0.56 -2.92
CA PRO A 155 -19.78 0.27 -2.69
C PRO A 155 -20.25 -1.12 -3.15
N SER A 156 -19.80 -1.61 -4.29
CA SER A 156 -20.15 -2.94 -4.81
C SER A 156 -19.07 -4.01 -4.61
N ASN A 157 -18.09 -3.79 -3.73
CA ASN A 157 -17.01 -4.73 -3.43
C ASN A 157 -16.13 -5.11 -4.63
N GLN A 158 -15.96 -4.18 -5.59
CA GLN A 158 -15.07 -4.41 -6.73
C GLN A 158 -13.63 -3.99 -6.46
N PHE A 159 -13.44 -3.07 -5.52
CA PHE A 159 -12.14 -2.52 -5.18
C PHE A 159 -11.96 -2.34 -3.68
N ILE A 160 -10.70 -2.29 -3.29
CA ILE A 160 -10.23 -1.91 -1.96
C ILE A 160 -9.35 -0.67 -2.14
N ALA A 161 -9.48 0.31 -1.24
CA ALA A 161 -8.56 1.42 -1.16
C ALA A 161 -8.01 1.57 0.25
N ASN A 162 -6.76 2.02 0.34
CA ASN A 162 -6.13 2.44 1.59
C ASN A 162 -5.17 3.61 1.32
N LEU A 163 -4.93 4.42 2.35
CA LEU A 163 -3.98 5.52 2.31
C LEU A 163 -2.71 5.17 3.05
N SER A 164 -1.57 5.68 2.57
CA SER A 164 -0.43 5.91 3.42
C SER A 164 -0.46 7.35 3.91
N LEU A 165 -0.43 7.52 5.22
CA LEU A 165 -0.41 8.83 5.83
C LEU A 165 1.01 9.41 5.77
N PRO A 166 1.13 10.73 5.55
CA PRO A 166 2.42 11.40 5.62
C PRO A 166 2.98 11.32 7.04
N PHE A 167 4.29 11.37 7.15
CA PHE A 167 5.03 11.36 8.42
C PHE A 167 4.81 10.11 9.27
N GLY A 168 4.54 8.99 8.59
CA GLY A 168 4.73 7.68 9.18
C GLY A 168 6.20 7.36 9.38
N LEU A 169 6.48 6.13 9.64
CA LEU A 169 7.83 5.60 9.79
C LEU A 169 8.63 5.76 8.49
N GLU A 170 9.95 5.85 8.58
CA GLU A 170 10.83 6.04 7.42
C GLU A 170 10.56 5.01 6.31
N GLY A 171 10.62 5.47 5.06
CA GLY A 171 10.41 4.62 3.88
C GLY A 171 8.96 4.27 3.56
N THR A 172 7.98 4.73 4.35
CA THR A 172 6.58 4.52 4.02
C THR A 172 6.14 5.44 2.87
N PRO A 173 5.63 4.91 1.76
CA PRO A 173 5.14 5.73 0.66
C PRO A 173 4.01 6.66 1.10
N ILE A 174 3.92 7.85 0.52
CA ILE A 174 2.82 8.78 0.74
C ILE A 174 1.84 8.64 -0.41
N GLY A 175 0.56 8.36 -0.15
CA GLY A 175 -0.38 8.28 -1.24
C GLY A 175 -1.59 7.38 -1.04
N ILE A 176 -2.06 6.80 -2.13
CA ILE A 176 -3.22 5.91 -2.15
C ILE A 176 -2.94 4.65 -2.96
N GLN A 177 -3.30 3.50 -2.40
CA GLN A 177 -3.37 2.23 -3.10
C GLN A 177 -4.82 1.86 -3.42
N ILE A 178 -5.03 1.32 -4.62
CA ILE A 178 -6.29 0.72 -5.04
C ILE A 178 -6.02 -0.69 -5.53
N TRP A 179 -6.75 -1.64 -4.97
CA TRP A 179 -6.65 -3.06 -5.29
C TRP A 179 -7.95 -3.54 -5.90
N ARG A 180 -7.87 -4.36 -6.93
CA ARG A 180 -9.03 -5.00 -7.56
C ARG A 180 -9.37 -6.31 -6.85
N ILE A 181 -10.66 -6.51 -6.60
CA ILE A 181 -11.20 -7.76 -6.11
C ILE A 181 -11.69 -8.57 -7.31
N ASN A 182 -11.07 -9.73 -7.52
CA ASN A 182 -11.42 -10.64 -8.61
C ASN A 182 -12.15 -11.84 -8.03
N LYS A 183 -13.40 -12.04 -8.44
CA LYS A 183 -14.15 -13.23 -8.10
C LYS A 183 -13.80 -14.34 -9.07
N THR A 184 -13.33 -15.47 -8.58
CA THR A 184 -13.02 -16.62 -9.42
C THR A 184 -14.31 -17.23 -9.96
N LYS A 185 -14.38 -17.43 -11.27
CA LYS A 185 -15.50 -18.14 -11.90
C LYS A 185 -15.56 -19.56 -11.33
N ASN A 186 -16.73 -20.02 -10.93
CA ASN A 186 -17.00 -21.38 -10.40
C ASN A 186 -16.55 -21.65 -8.94
N THR A 187 -15.97 -20.69 -8.25
CA THR A 187 -15.69 -20.81 -6.81
C THR A 187 -16.16 -19.56 -6.08
N SER A 188 -16.48 -19.68 -4.80
CA SER A 188 -16.71 -18.49 -3.95
C SER A 188 -15.41 -17.89 -3.45
N ASN A 189 -14.30 -18.07 -4.17
CA ASN A 189 -13.00 -17.53 -3.81
C ASN A 189 -12.77 -16.16 -4.44
N PHE A 190 -12.10 -15.28 -3.70
CA PHE A 190 -11.72 -13.95 -4.13
C PHE A 190 -10.20 -13.85 -4.13
N SER A 191 -9.63 -13.28 -5.18
CA SER A 191 -8.23 -12.89 -5.23
C SER A 191 -8.09 -11.38 -5.29
N ILE A 192 -7.01 -10.87 -4.72
CA ILE A 192 -6.74 -9.44 -4.66
C ILE A 192 -5.51 -9.15 -5.53
N SER A 193 -5.62 -8.17 -6.41
CA SER A 193 -4.50 -7.73 -7.26
C SER A 193 -4.36 -6.22 -7.24
N LYS A 194 -3.12 -5.71 -7.21
CA LYS A 194 -2.87 -4.28 -7.26
C LYS A 194 -3.42 -3.72 -8.57
N HIS A 195 -4.24 -2.68 -8.48
CA HIS A 195 -4.84 -2.00 -9.64
C HIS A 195 -4.17 -0.67 -9.92
N LEU A 196 -3.93 0.12 -8.86
CA LEU A 196 -3.35 1.45 -8.96
C LEU A 196 -2.60 1.79 -7.67
N GLU A 197 -1.47 2.43 -7.81
CA GLU A 197 -0.70 3.01 -6.71
C GLU A 197 -0.25 4.41 -7.12
N ILE A 198 -0.56 5.40 -6.31
CA ILE A 198 -0.26 6.80 -6.60
C ILE A 198 0.52 7.36 -5.43
N ASN A 199 1.74 7.80 -5.71
CA ASN A 199 2.66 8.42 -4.76
C ASN A 199 2.89 9.87 -5.17
N PRO A 200 2.06 10.83 -4.72
CA PRO A 200 2.22 12.24 -5.07
C PRO A 200 3.46 12.83 -4.39
N ILE A 201 4.10 13.80 -5.05
CA ILE A 201 5.27 14.49 -4.52
C ILE A 201 4.87 15.77 -3.80
N ASP A 202 3.88 16.49 -4.33
CA ASP A 202 3.56 17.86 -3.88
C ASP A 202 2.48 17.91 -2.79
N TRP A 203 1.73 16.83 -2.61
CA TRP A 203 0.64 16.75 -1.66
C TRP A 203 0.54 15.38 -1.01
N ALA A 204 -0.12 15.34 0.14
CA ALA A 204 -0.36 14.10 0.86
C ALA A 204 -1.84 13.97 1.24
N PRO A 205 -2.43 12.77 1.08
CA PRO A 205 -3.80 12.52 1.50
C PRO A 205 -3.88 12.32 3.02
N THR A 206 -4.91 12.92 3.62
CA THR A 206 -5.19 12.74 5.06
C THR A 206 -6.46 11.94 5.31
N ASP A 207 -7.36 11.91 4.34
CA ASP A 207 -8.62 11.18 4.44
C ASP A 207 -9.19 10.91 3.05
N PHE A 208 -10.04 9.89 2.93
CA PHE A 208 -10.73 9.60 1.68
C PHE A 208 -12.09 8.98 1.91
N VAL A 209 -12.90 8.99 0.85
CA VAL A 209 -14.20 8.31 0.82
C VAL A 209 -14.54 7.84 -0.57
N TRP A 210 -15.13 6.68 -0.67
CA TRP A 210 -15.73 6.19 -1.90
C TRP A 210 -16.99 6.98 -2.24
N LYS A 211 -17.05 7.57 -3.45
CA LYS A 211 -18.27 8.14 -4.02
C LYS A 211 -18.99 7.11 -4.90
N SER A 212 -18.23 6.26 -5.58
CA SER A 212 -18.70 5.09 -6.35
C SER A 212 -17.56 4.09 -6.47
N ASP A 213 -17.76 2.96 -7.16
CA ASP A 213 -16.67 1.97 -7.35
C ASP A 213 -15.47 2.51 -8.14
N LYS A 214 -15.65 3.56 -8.92
CA LYS A 214 -14.62 4.16 -9.77
C LYS A 214 -14.26 5.59 -9.40
N ILE A 215 -14.81 6.08 -8.29
CA ILE A 215 -14.60 7.47 -7.86
C ILE A 215 -14.32 7.49 -6.36
N ILE A 216 -13.17 8.08 -6.02
CA ILE A 216 -12.76 8.38 -4.65
C ILE A 216 -12.66 9.90 -4.49
N LEU A 217 -13.15 10.42 -3.39
CA LEU A 217 -12.88 11.79 -2.97
C LEU A 217 -11.79 11.76 -1.90
N LEU A 218 -10.81 12.64 -2.04
CA LEU A 218 -9.64 12.76 -1.17
C LEU A 218 -9.64 14.11 -0.47
N LYS A 219 -9.34 14.12 0.82
CA LYS A 219 -8.92 15.31 1.56
C LYS A 219 -7.39 15.31 1.58
N VAL A 220 -6.78 16.35 1.05
CA VAL A 220 -5.33 16.44 0.88
C VAL A 220 -4.79 17.78 1.37
N ALA A 221 -3.51 17.83 1.67
CA ALA A 221 -2.78 19.08 1.91
C ALA A 221 -1.42 19.03 1.22
N LYS A 222 -0.83 20.19 0.94
CA LYS A 222 0.54 20.26 0.41
C LYS A 222 1.53 19.69 1.42
N VAL A 223 2.56 19.01 0.94
CA VAL A 223 3.63 18.45 1.80
C VAL A 223 4.24 19.52 2.71
N ASP A 224 4.50 20.73 2.18
CA ASP A 224 5.03 21.85 2.97
C ASP A 224 4.14 22.23 4.17
N ALA A 225 2.82 22.07 4.06
CA ALA A 225 1.91 22.38 5.16
C ALA A 225 2.13 21.44 6.36
N PHE A 226 2.50 20.19 6.11
CA PHE A 226 2.87 19.26 7.17
C PHE A 226 4.23 19.60 7.78
N LEU A 227 5.23 19.87 6.94
CA LEU A 227 6.59 20.19 7.39
C LEU A 227 6.62 21.46 8.26
N ASN A 228 5.87 22.49 7.88
CA ASN A 228 5.83 23.77 8.59
C ASN A 228 4.98 23.76 9.87
N ASN A 229 4.17 22.73 10.09
CA ASN A 229 3.19 22.68 11.19
C ASN A 229 3.29 21.39 12.02
N ASN A 230 4.51 20.89 12.26
CA ASN A 230 4.76 19.69 13.08
C ASN A 230 3.91 18.46 12.70
N GLY A 231 3.74 18.24 11.41
CA GLY A 231 2.98 17.10 10.88
C GLY A 231 1.46 17.28 10.80
N ILE A 232 0.91 18.42 11.23
CA ILE A 232 -0.54 18.67 11.24
C ILE A 232 -0.86 19.96 10.47
N PRO A 233 -1.36 19.90 9.22
CA PRO A 233 -1.77 21.07 8.46
C PRO A 233 -2.87 21.86 9.15
N HIS A 234 -2.89 23.17 9.01
CA HIS A 234 -3.98 24.00 9.48
C HIS A 234 -5.27 23.77 8.67
N LYS A 235 -6.42 24.15 9.22
CA LYS A 235 -7.72 23.93 8.59
C LYS A 235 -7.79 24.48 7.16
N ASN A 236 -7.15 25.60 6.88
CA ASN A 236 -7.18 26.25 5.57
C ASN A 236 -6.18 25.68 4.55
N ASP A 237 -5.30 24.76 4.97
CA ASP A 237 -4.31 24.13 4.09
C ASP A 237 -4.90 22.93 3.32
N TYR A 238 -6.08 22.48 3.74
CA TYR A 238 -6.74 21.37 3.08
C TYR A 238 -7.51 21.78 1.84
N TYR A 239 -7.40 20.94 0.81
CA TYR A 239 -8.24 21.00 -0.38
C TYR A 239 -8.71 19.59 -0.75
N TYR A 240 -9.59 19.50 -1.74
CA TYR A 240 -10.28 18.26 -2.03
C TYR A 240 -10.11 17.88 -3.49
N LEU A 241 -9.77 16.62 -3.73
CA LEU A 241 -9.59 16.05 -5.06
C LEU A 241 -10.59 14.92 -5.28
N LYS A 242 -11.02 14.79 -6.52
CA LYS A 242 -11.75 13.63 -7.02
C LYS A 242 -10.81 12.81 -7.88
N LEU A 243 -10.56 11.58 -7.51
CA LEU A 243 -9.84 10.57 -8.27
C LEU A 243 -10.86 9.71 -9.01
N SER A 244 -10.71 9.62 -10.33
CA SER A 244 -11.48 8.73 -11.22
C SER A 244 -10.52 7.76 -11.93
N PHE A 245 -10.86 6.44 -12.04
CA PHE A 245 -9.97 5.40 -12.61
C PHE A 245 -10.76 4.25 -13.24
#